data_e36d5c1f70555b4033d529d3111c1a0f
#
_entry.id   e36d5c1f70555b4033d529d3111c1a0f
#
_cell.length_a   1.000
_cell.length_b   1.000
_cell.length_c   1.000
_cell.angle_alpha   90.00
_cell.angle_beta   90.00
_cell.angle_gamma   90.00
#
_symmetry.space_group_name_H-M   'P 1'
#
loop_
_entity.id
_entity.type
_entity.pdbx_description
1 polymer ?
#
loop_
_entity_poly.entity_id
_entity_poly.type
_entity_poly.pdbx_seq_one_letter_code
_entity_poly.pdbx_strand_id
1 'polypeptide(L)'
;SSCVEFIPDIPSIFVDKSSFSFDDTLVSESSSTISVFVESKNVTSALKIDCPEGFEISFDNLNFENSLTIEANQSKTVHVRFSPIKIQSYTGSINIQNDQAQDVKINLSGDGVQLKFNYKTFSKKRLAWGSGYSQAASQNFDLHSDNSNIEAIKMYIRLECPAGGCDPWDRFANILVKNQNNNQLYEIARHITPYGVGNSQLSRGLEVDVTDFKSILTGNVELKI
;
A
#
# COMPACT_ATOMS: atom_id res chain seq x y z
N SER A 1 -55.85 -31.48 33.17
CA SER A 1 -54.69 -31.97 32.44
C SER A 1 -54.12 -30.83 31.63
N SER A 2 -53.05 -30.19 32.13
CA SER A 2 -52.33 -29.16 31.38
C SER A 2 -51.34 -29.88 30.43
N CYS A 3 -51.58 -29.78 29.14
CA CYS A 3 -50.56 -30.14 28.16
C CYS A 3 -49.39 -29.13 28.29
N VAL A 4 -48.26 -29.58 28.75
CA VAL A 4 -47.01 -28.84 28.61
C VAL A 4 -46.56 -29.07 27.17
N GLU A 5 -46.63 -28.04 26.36
CA GLU A 5 -46.10 -28.05 24.99
C GLU A 5 -44.54 -28.06 25.09
N PHE A 6 -43.93 -29.13 24.69
CA PHE A 6 -42.47 -29.24 24.62
C PHE A 6 -42.01 -28.50 23.35
N ILE A 7 -41.50 -27.31 23.50
CA ILE A 7 -40.85 -26.59 22.43
C ILE A 7 -39.39 -27.12 22.36
N PRO A 8 -39.02 -27.84 21.29
CA PRO A 8 -37.65 -28.35 21.19
C PRO A 8 -36.64 -27.19 21.13
N ASP A 9 -35.58 -27.33 21.87
CA ASP A 9 -34.42 -26.37 21.83
C ASP A 9 -33.80 -26.42 20.44
N ILE A 10 -33.97 -25.35 19.65
CA ILE A 10 -33.48 -25.27 18.29
C ILE A 10 -31.97 -24.92 18.32
N PRO A 11 -31.08 -25.73 17.67
CA PRO A 11 -29.68 -25.38 17.51
C PRO A 11 -29.50 -24.05 16.81
N SER A 12 -28.66 -23.19 17.34
CA SER A 12 -28.45 -21.84 16.80
C SER A 12 -27.04 -21.32 16.99
N ILE A 13 -26.62 -20.47 16.05
CA ILE A 13 -25.40 -19.67 16.11
C ILE A 13 -25.85 -18.20 16.09
N PHE A 14 -25.34 -17.42 17.02
CA PHE A 14 -25.57 -15.98 17.12
C PHE A 14 -24.25 -15.24 16.93
N VAL A 15 -24.30 -14.13 16.18
CA VAL A 15 -23.25 -13.14 16.06
C VAL A 15 -23.83 -11.75 16.25
N ASP A 16 -23.10 -10.86 16.91
CA ASP A 16 -23.56 -9.49 17.16
C ASP A 16 -23.36 -8.54 15.95
N LYS A 17 -22.63 -9.00 14.94
CA LYS A 17 -22.33 -8.22 13.72
C LYS A 17 -22.27 -9.13 12.50
N SER A 18 -22.76 -8.61 11.36
CA SER A 18 -22.85 -9.38 10.10
C SER A 18 -21.89 -8.90 9.01
N SER A 19 -21.24 -7.75 9.21
CA SER A 19 -20.28 -7.21 8.24
C SER A 19 -19.30 -6.24 8.87
N PHE A 20 -18.09 -6.16 8.27
CA PHE A 20 -17.06 -5.17 8.58
C PHE A 20 -16.42 -4.65 7.30
N SER A 21 -16.06 -3.35 7.31
CA SER A 21 -15.17 -2.75 6.33
C SER A 21 -13.95 -2.22 7.07
N PHE A 22 -12.78 -2.60 6.63
CA PHE A 22 -11.51 -2.13 7.16
C PHE A 22 -11.02 -0.94 6.34
N ASP A 23 -10.31 -0.03 6.99
CA ASP A 23 -9.63 1.06 6.31
C ASP A 23 -8.49 0.51 5.44
N ASP A 24 -8.04 1.32 4.47
CA ASP A 24 -6.89 1.03 3.64
C ASP A 24 -5.70 0.64 4.51
N THR A 25 -5.15 -0.54 4.26
CA THR A 25 -4.05 -1.11 5.05
C THR A 25 -2.85 -1.38 4.14
N LEU A 26 -1.67 -0.98 4.59
CA LEU A 26 -0.45 -1.22 3.84
C LEU A 26 -0.17 -2.72 3.69
N VAL A 27 0.23 -3.12 2.50
CA VAL A 27 0.70 -4.49 2.25
C VAL A 27 1.82 -4.83 3.23
N SER A 28 1.75 -6.04 3.81
CA SER A 28 2.63 -6.55 4.86
C SER A 28 2.46 -5.90 6.24
N GLU A 29 1.47 -5.05 6.42
CA GLU A 29 1.02 -4.57 7.73
C GLU A 29 -0.36 -5.15 8.07
N SER A 30 -0.81 -4.91 9.29
CA SER A 30 -2.15 -5.32 9.72
C SER A 30 -2.94 -4.11 10.24
N SER A 31 -4.24 -4.11 9.99
CA SER A 31 -5.16 -3.10 10.52
C SER A 31 -5.29 -3.18 12.04
N SER A 32 -5.93 -2.19 12.64
CA SER A 32 -6.52 -2.33 13.98
C SER A 32 -7.53 -3.47 13.97
N THR A 33 -7.73 -4.10 15.14
CA THR A 33 -8.66 -5.22 15.29
C THR A 33 -10.08 -4.74 15.52
N ILE A 34 -11.03 -5.51 14.99
CA ILE A 34 -12.46 -5.39 15.26
C ILE A 34 -12.90 -6.65 16.00
N SER A 35 -13.79 -6.52 17.00
CA SER A 35 -14.27 -7.64 17.76
C SER A 35 -15.70 -8.01 17.38
N VAL A 36 -15.97 -9.30 17.30
CA VAL A 36 -17.30 -9.88 17.12
C VAL A 36 -17.57 -10.90 18.23
N PHE A 37 -18.78 -10.84 18.79
CA PHE A 37 -19.23 -11.85 19.75
C PHE A 37 -19.90 -12.98 18.99
N VAL A 38 -19.49 -14.22 19.29
CA VAL A 38 -20.02 -15.46 18.71
C VAL A 38 -20.51 -16.34 19.84
N GLU A 39 -21.75 -16.83 19.75
CA GLU A 39 -22.35 -17.75 20.70
C GLU A 39 -23.04 -18.89 19.96
N SER A 40 -22.97 -20.10 20.53
CA SER A 40 -23.77 -21.23 20.08
C SER A 40 -24.68 -21.75 21.20
N LYS A 41 -25.86 -22.22 20.83
CA LYS A 41 -26.83 -22.83 21.74
C LYS A 41 -27.43 -24.09 21.14
N ASN A 42 -27.69 -25.08 22.01
CA ASN A 42 -28.38 -26.33 21.69
C ASN A 42 -27.65 -27.14 20.60
N VAL A 43 -26.33 -27.04 20.52
CA VAL A 43 -25.49 -27.83 19.62
C VAL A 43 -24.70 -28.87 20.44
N THR A 44 -24.33 -29.99 19.82
CA THR A 44 -23.56 -31.08 20.47
C THR A 44 -22.13 -31.17 19.92
N SER A 45 -21.81 -30.45 18.85
CA SER A 45 -20.49 -30.36 18.27
C SER A 45 -19.95 -28.93 18.30
N ALA A 46 -18.64 -28.78 18.20
CA ALA A 46 -17.97 -27.50 18.16
C ALA A 46 -18.30 -26.69 16.89
N LEU A 47 -18.21 -25.38 16.96
CA LEU A 47 -18.25 -24.49 15.81
C LEU A 47 -16.88 -24.39 15.17
N LYS A 48 -16.83 -24.51 13.85
CA LYS A 48 -15.66 -24.18 13.05
C LYS A 48 -15.81 -22.77 12.48
N ILE A 49 -14.78 -21.97 12.63
CA ILE A 49 -14.71 -20.58 12.11
C ILE A 49 -13.57 -20.51 11.13
N ASP A 50 -13.85 -20.25 9.86
CA ASP A 50 -12.84 -20.07 8.82
C ASP A 50 -12.86 -18.62 8.29
N CYS A 51 -11.67 -18.05 8.16
CA CYS A 51 -11.44 -16.68 7.71
C CYS A 51 -10.99 -16.66 6.24
N PRO A 52 -11.45 -15.71 5.41
CA PRO A 52 -11.03 -15.59 4.02
C PRO A 52 -9.61 -15.02 3.90
N GLU A 53 -9.00 -15.20 2.72
CA GLU A 53 -7.67 -14.64 2.40
C GLU A 53 -7.61 -13.13 2.67
N GLY A 54 -6.51 -12.68 3.26
CA GLY A 54 -6.26 -11.29 3.62
C GLY A 54 -6.81 -10.89 4.98
N PHE A 55 -7.54 -11.78 5.66
CA PHE A 55 -8.05 -11.54 7.00
C PHE A 55 -7.60 -12.64 7.95
N GLU A 56 -7.50 -12.29 9.23
CA GLU A 56 -7.06 -13.21 10.27
C GLU A 56 -7.91 -13.03 11.54
N ILE A 57 -8.06 -14.08 12.31
CA ILE A 57 -8.90 -14.15 13.51
C ILE A 57 -8.11 -14.62 14.73
N SER A 58 -8.52 -14.16 15.93
CA SER A 58 -7.87 -14.48 17.20
C SER A 58 -8.86 -14.48 18.35
N PHE A 59 -8.61 -15.30 19.39
CA PHE A 59 -9.33 -15.20 20.67
C PHE A 59 -8.65 -14.27 21.67
N ASP A 60 -7.35 -14.14 21.60
CA ASP A 60 -6.52 -13.40 22.61
C ASP A 60 -6.03 -12.04 22.09
N ASN A 61 -6.34 -11.68 20.85
CA ASN A 61 -5.87 -10.48 20.15
C ASN A 61 -4.33 -10.41 20.00
N LEU A 62 -3.64 -11.53 20.13
CA LEU A 62 -2.19 -11.66 19.99
C LEU A 62 -1.81 -12.68 18.94
N ASN A 63 -2.38 -13.89 19.03
CA ASN A 63 -2.12 -14.97 18.12
C ASN A 63 -3.23 -15.06 17.09
N PHE A 64 -2.92 -14.69 15.83
CA PHE A 64 -3.87 -14.64 14.74
C PHE A 64 -3.71 -15.84 13.82
N GLU A 65 -4.84 -16.44 13.42
CA GLU A 65 -4.93 -17.66 12.61
C GLU A 65 -6.02 -17.51 11.54
N ASN A 66 -6.04 -18.41 10.58
CA ASN A 66 -7.07 -18.44 9.53
C ASN A 66 -8.31 -19.25 9.93
N SER A 67 -8.22 -20.06 10.98
CA SER A 67 -9.32 -20.90 11.46
C SER A 67 -9.27 -21.03 12.98
N LEU A 68 -10.45 -20.98 13.61
CA LEU A 68 -10.63 -21.18 15.06
C LEU A 68 -11.76 -22.16 15.32
N THR A 69 -11.81 -22.71 16.54
CA THR A 69 -12.88 -23.59 17.00
C THR A 69 -13.44 -23.11 18.33
N ILE A 70 -14.76 -23.03 18.43
CA ILE A 70 -15.49 -22.74 19.69
C ILE A 70 -16.21 -24.03 20.11
N GLU A 71 -15.99 -24.48 21.34
CA GLU A 71 -16.68 -25.64 21.89
C GLU A 71 -18.21 -25.46 21.93
N ALA A 72 -18.92 -26.59 21.88
CA ALA A 72 -20.38 -26.63 21.88
C ALA A 72 -20.99 -25.83 23.06
N ASN A 73 -22.03 -25.05 22.78
CA ASN A 73 -22.77 -24.23 23.76
C ASN A 73 -21.90 -23.22 24.53
N GLN A 74 -20.85 -22.71 23.89
CA GLN A 74 -20.01 -21.67 24.45
C GLN A 74 -20.10 -20.38 23.64
N SER A 75 -19.65 -19.28 24.25
CA SER A 75 -19.50 -17.98 23.63
C SER A 75 -18.05 -17.52 23.70
N LYS A 76 -17.61 -16.83 22.66
CA LYS A 76 -16.26 -16.22 22.58
C LYS A 76 -16.33 -14.88 21.85
N THR A 77 -15.47 -13.97 22.27
CA THR A 77 -15.12 -12.82 21.44
C THR A 77 -14.05 -13.23 20.46
N VAL A 78 -14.31 -13.01 19.18
CA VAL A 78 -13.37 -13.22 18.08
C VAL A 78 -12.86 -11.85 17.64
N HIS A 79 -11.56 -11.65 17.69
CA HIS A 79 -10.88 -10.47 17.15
C HIS A 79 -10.54 -10.73 15.70
N VAL A 80 -10.85 -9.79 14.84
CA VAL A 80 -10.64 -9.87 13.38
C VAL A 80 -9.74 -8.73 12.97
N ARG A 81 -8.71 -8.99 12.17
CA ARG A 81 -7.87 -7.97 11.54
C ARG A 81 -7.76 -8.21 10.04
N PHE A 82 -7.51 -7.15 9.30
CA PHE A 82 -7.15 -7.19 7.89
C PHE A 82 -5.63 -7.18 7.75
N SER A 83 -5.08 -8.12 7.00
CA SER A 83 -3.64 -8.33 6.81
C SER A 83 -3.34 -8.60 5.33
N PRO A 84 -3.36 -7.55 4.48
CA PRO A 84 -3.21 -7.71 3.04
C PRO A 84 -1.79 -8.11 2.65
N ILE A 85 -1.67 -9.05 1.69
CA ILE A 85 -0.39 -9.50 1.12
C ILE A 85 -0.15 -8.96 -0.30
N LYS A 86 -1.13 -8.29 -0.89
CA LYS A 86 -1.07 -7.71 -2.25
C LYS A 86 -1.83 -6.39 -2.31
N ILE A 87 -1.46 -5.54 -3.26
CA ILE A 87 -2.18 -4.32 -3.58
C ILE A 87 -3.42 -4.70 -4.39
N GLN A 88 -4.54 -4.83 -3.70
CA GLN A 88 -5.85 -5.16 -4.29
C GLN A 88 -6.96 -4.95 -3.27
N SER A 89 -8.20 -4.93 -3.76
CA SER A 89 -9.38 -5.04 -2.91
C SER A 89 -9.60 -6.50 -2.49
N TYR A 90 -9.86 -6.68 -1.20
CA TYR A 90 -10.19 -7.96 -0.58
C TYR A 90 -11.65 -7.95 -0.17
N THR A 91 -12.38 -8.98 -0.53
CA THR A 91 -13.76 -9.22 -0.10
C THR A 91 -13.93 -10.70 0.20
N GLY A 92 -14.67 -11.00 1.23
CA GLY A 92 -14.93 -12.40 1.61
C GLY A 92 -15.85 -12.48 2.81
N SER A 93 -15.97 -13.66 3.38
CA SER A 93 -16.79 -13.86 4.59
C SER A 93 -16.07 -14.78 5.56
N ILE A 94 -16.12 -14.44 6.84
CA ILE A 94 -15.90 -15.43 7.89
C ILE A 94 -17.08 -16.39 7.84
N ASN A 95 -16.80 -17.68 7.70
CA ASN A 95 -17.81 -18.72 7.73
C ASN A 95 -17.78 -19.40 9.11
N ILE A 96 -18.92 -19.40 9.79
CA ILE A 96 -19.11 -20.06 11.08
C ILE A 96 -20.07 -21.21 10.85
N GLN A 97 -19.57 -22.43 11.04
CA GLN A 97 -20.25 -23.65 10.66
C GLN A 97 -20.40 -24.62 11.83
N ASN A 98 -21.53 -25.29 11.82
CA ASN A 98 -21.84 -26.39 12.72
C ASN A 98 -22.83 -27.34 12.01
N ASP A 99 -22.70 -28.65 12.23
CA ASP A 99 -23.51 -29.67 11.57
C ASP A 99 -25.00 -29.70 12.00
N GLN A 100 -25.38 -28.95 13.03
CA GLN A 100 -26.74 -28.94 13.58
C GLN A 100 -27.45 -27.59 13.44
N ALA A 101 -26.68 -26.49 13.39
CA ALA A 101 -27.20 -25.13 13.28
C ALA A 101 -27.01 -24.57 11.87
N GLN A 102 -27.80 -23.59 11.50
CA GLN A 102 -27.63 -22.88 10.24
C GLN A 102 -26.29 -22.14 10.25
N ASP A 103 -25.52 -22.27 9.18
CA ASP A 103 -24.26 -21.54 8.96
C ASP A 103 -24.47 -20.02 9.02
N VAL A 104 -23.54 -19.34 9.65
CA VAL A 104 -23.53 -17.87 9.73
C VAL A 104 -22.33 -17.33 8.98
N LYS A 105 -22.53 -16.22 8.26
CA LYS A 105 -21.49 -15.52 7.51
C LYS A 105 -21.35 -14.08 8.00
N ILE A 106 -20.11 -13.62 8.17
CA ILE A 106 -19.77 -12.24 8.45
C ILE A 106 -18.98 -11.70 7.26
N ASN A 107 -19.55 -10.74 6.54
CA ASN A 107 -18.93 -10.19 5.35
C ASN A 107 -17.80 -9.24 5.71
N LEU A 108 -16.66 -9.37 5.02
CA LEU A 108 -15.47 -8.56 5.22
C LEU A 108 -15.07 -7.85 3.93
N SER A 109 -14.56 -6.62 4.05
CA SER A 109 -13.92 -5.89 2.96
C SER A 109 -12.77 -5.05 3.46
N GLY A 110 -11.76 -4.79 2.59
CA GLY A 110 -10.64 -3.90 2.85
C GLY A 110 -9.76 -3.78 1.61
N ASP A 111 -9.02 -2.69 1.49
CA ASP A 111 -8.09 -2.46 0.39
C ASP A 111 -6.64 -2.54 0.87
N GLY A 112 -5.88 -3.48 0.28
CA GLY A 112 -4.44 -3.53 0.43
C GLY A 112 -3.80 -2.46 -0.44
N VAL A 113 -3.08 -1.53 0.19
CA VAL A 113 -2.49 -0.38 -0.49
C VAL A 113 -0.97 -0.32 -0.32
N GLN A 114 -0.33 0.47 -1.15
CA GLN A 114 1.09 0.78 -1.05
C GLN A 114 1.29 2.26 -0.79
N LEU A 115 2.26 2.62 0.04
CA LEU A 115 2.66 4.01 0.19
C LEU A 115 3.20 4.53 -1.13
N LYS A 116 2.65 5.65 -1.59
CA LYS A 116 3.08 6.33 -2.80
C LYS A 116 3.31 7.80 -2.52
N PHE A 117 4.55 8.23 -2.67
CA PHE A 117 4.94 9.63 -2.58
C PHE A 117 5.27 10.17 -3.98
N ASN A 118 4.79 11.38 -4.28
CA ASN A 118 5.12 12.06 -5.53
C ASN A 118 5.73 13.43 -5.20
N TYR A 119 6.94 13.64 -5.69
CA TYR A 119 7.67 14.90 -5.52
C TYR A 119 7.92 15.55 -6.87
N LYS A 120 7.55 16.82 -6.99
CA LYS A 120 7.94 17.63 -8.13
C LYS A 120 9.19 18.42 -7.76
N THR A 121 10.32 18.04 -8.33
CA THR A 121 11.62 18.67 -8.12
C THR A 121 11.77 19.88 -9.07
N PHE A 122 12.73 19.86 -9.96
CA PHE A 122 12.89 20.94 -10.94
C PHE A 122 11.65 21.12 -11.81
N SER A 123 11.22 22.36 -11.99
CA SER A 123 10.09 22.70 -12.85
C SER A 123 10.50 23.73 -13.89
N LYS A 124 10.42 23.35 -15.18
CA LYS A 124 10.73 24.23 -16.33
C LYS A 124 12.08 24.95 -16.20
N LYS A 125 13.08 24.25 -15.67
CA LYS A 125 14.42 24.82 -15.51
C LYS A 125 15.11 24.84 -16.86
N ARG A 126 15.40 26.06 -17.36
CA ARG A 126 16.14 26.24 -18.59
C ARG A 126 17.64 26.10 -18.32
N LEU A 127 18.26 25.19 -19.05
CA LEU A 127 19.72 25.03 -19.11
C LEU A 127 20.17 25.43 -20.51
N ALA A 128 21.12 26.34 -20.61
CA ALA A 128 21.56 26.86 -21.89
C ALA A 128 22.96 27.50 -21.80
N TRP A 129 23.57 27.69 -22.96
CA TRP A 129 24.79 28.50 -23.16
C TRP A 129 24.44 29.99 -23.29
N GLY A 130 25.41 30.83 -23.02
CA GLY A 130 25.33 32.27 -23.25
C GLY A 130 25.07 33.11 -22.00
N SER A 131 25.14 34.43 -22.20
CA SER A 131 24.98 35.40 -21.10
C SER A 131 23.61 35.32 -20.47
N GLY A 132 23.56 35.22 -19.16
CA GLY A 132 22.31 35.10 -18.39
C GLY A 132 21.74 33.70 -18.25
N TYR A 133 22.42 32.68 -18.78
CA TYR A 133 22.04 31.26 -18.65
C TYR A 133 23.11 30.44 -17.91
N SER A 134 22.71 29.32 -17.38
CA SER A 134 23.58 28.32 -16.77
C SER A 134 23.34 26.96 -17.41
N GLN A 135 24.40 26.18 -17.50
CA GLN A 135 24.35 24.79 -17.98
C GLN A 135 24.03 23.79 -16.87
N ALA A 136 23.94 24.26 -15.64
CA ALA A 136 23.62 23.42 -14.49
C ALA A 136 22.72 24.17 -13.51
N ALA A 137 21.99 23.42 -12.71
CA ALA A 137 21.23 23.95 -11.58
C ALA A 137 21.30 23.00 -10.42
N SER A 138 21.45 23.54 -9.21
CA SER A 138 21.35 22.79 -7.95
C SER A 138 20.24 23.36 -7.10
N GLN A 139 19.50 22.49 -6.40
CA GLN A 139 18.44 22.89 -5.48
C GLN A 139 18.20 21.78 -4.46
N ASN A 140 17.82 22.18 -3.25
CA ASN A 140 17.40 21.26 -2.20
C ASN A 140 15.92 20.95 -2.31
N PHE A 141 15.58 19.70 -2.00
CA PHE A 141 14.21 19.20 -1.98
C PHE A 141 13.99 18.35 -0.73
N ASP A 142 12.85 18.53 -0.09
CA ASP A 142 12.44 17.71 1.05
C ASP A 142 11.69 16.48 0.52
N LEU A 143 12.36 15.36 0.52
CA LEU A 143 11.82 14.06 0.14
C LEU A 143 11.34 13.31 1.39
N HIS A 144 10.75 12.13 1.20
CA HIS A 144 10.38 11.27 2.34
C HIS A 144 11.61 10.96 3.21
N SER A 145 11.45 11.05 4.52
CA SER A 145 12.56 10.94 5.47
C SER A 145 12.95 9.51 5.83
N ASP A 146 12.05 8.55 5.57
CA ASP A 146 12.29 7.12 5.84
C ASP A 146 11.95 6.27 4.62
N ASN A 147 12.98 5.84 3.91
CA ASN A 147 12.84 4.99 2.73
C ASN A 147 12.99 3.49 3.04
N SER A 148 12.99 3.06 4.31
CA SER A 148 13.18 1.67 4.71
C SER A 148 12.15 0.74 4.05
N ASN A 149 10.89 1.16 4.05
CA ASN A 149 9.75 0.42 3.47
C ASN A 149 9.40 0.84 2.04
N ILE A 150 10.22 1.67 1.40
CA ILE A 150 10.03 2.05 0.00
C ILE A 150 10.58 0.94 -0.90
N GLU A 151 9.71 0.37 -1.69
CA GLU A 151 10.02 -0.74 -2.61
C GLU A 151 10.77 -0.26 -3.85
N ALA A 152 10.33 0.87 -4.43
CA ALA A 152 10.96 1.43 -5.61
C ALA A 152 10.91 2.96 -5.64
N ILE A 153 11.98 3.59 -6.17
CA ILE A 153 12.03 5.02 -6.46
C ILE A 153 12.20 5.20 -7.97
N LYS A 154 11.20 5.83 -8.58
CA LYS A 154 11.20 6.14 -10.00
C LYS A 154 11.41 7.64 -10.19
N MET A 155 12.38 8.02 -11.00
CA MET A 155 12.61 9.39 -11.42
C MET A 155 12.02 9.60 -12.81
N TYR A 156 11.26 10.67 -12.98
CA TYR A 156 10.66 11.02 -14.24
C TYR A 156 11.23 12.31 -14.78
N ILE A 157 11.93 12.24 -15.93
CA ILE A 157 12.58 13.37 -16.59
C ILE A 157 11.75 13.76 -17.80
N ARG A 158 11.25 14.99 -17.82
CA ARG A 158 10.57 15.54 -18.99
C ARG A 158 11.39 16.68 -19.57
N LEU A 159 11.71 16.56 -20.85
CA LEU A 159 12.42 17.58 -21.62
C LEU A 159 11.39 18.36 -22.43
N GLU A 160 11.52 19.68 -22.44
CA GLU A 160 10.66 20.58 -23.23
C GLU A 160 11.56 21.58 -23.96
N CYS A 161 11.17 21.91 -25.20
CA CYS A 161 11.80 22.98 -25.96
C CYS A 161 11.27 24.36 -25.51
N PRO A 162 12.12 25.38 -25.32
CA PRO A 162 11.67 26.74 -25.08
C PRO A 162 11.00 27.33 -26.33
N ALA A 163 10.35 28.47 -26.16
CA ALA A 163 9.89 29.29 -27.27
C ALA A 163 11.08 29.61 -28.21
N GLY A 164 10.96 29.29 -29.48
CA GLY A 164 12.05 29.36 -30.46
C GLY A 164 12.75 28.03 -30.75
N GLY A 165 12.38 26.94 -30.04
CA GLY A 165 12.85 25.59 -30.30
C GLY A 165 13.99 25.14 -29.42
N CYS A 166 14.32 23.86 -29.54
CA CYS A 166 15.49 23.26 -28.92
C CYS A 166 16.76 23.50 -29.77
N ASP A 167 17.91 23.39 -29.12
CA ASP A 167 19.19 23.24 -29.83
C ASP A 167 19.11 21.99 -30.75
N PRO A 168 19.51 22.11 -32.02
CA PRO A 168 19.47 20.98 -32.94
C PRO A 168 20.48 19.88 -32.62
N TRP A 169 21.47 20.16 -31.79
CA TRP A 169 22.49 19.20 -31.41
C TRP A 169 22.01 18.31 -30.24
N ASP A 170 22.45 17.07 -30.27
CA ASP A 170 22.35 16.19 -29.12
C ASP A 170 23.15 16.74 -27.96
N ARG A 171 22.53 16.87 -26.79
CA ARG A 171 23.13 17.37 -25.57
C ARG A 171 23.13 16.29 -24.53
N PHE A 172 24.28 16.01 -24.00
CA PHE A 172 24.48 15.12 -22.87
C PHE A 172 24.12 15.87 -21.58
N ALA A 173 23.39 15.19 -20.70
CA ALA A 173 23.09 15.67 -19.36
C ALA A 173 23.11 14.54 -18.34
N ASN A 174 23.46 14.87 -17.11
CA ASN A 174 23.41 13.98 -15.98
C ASN A 174 22.61 14.59 -14.84
N ILE A 175 22.08 13.72 -13.98
CA ILE A 175 21.41 14.10 -12.76
C ILE A 175 22.18 13.52 -11.61
N LEU A 176 22.53 14.37 -10.66
CA LEU A 176 23.39 14.05 -9.55
C LEU A 176 22.61 14.28 -8.24
N VAL A 177 22.89 13.44 -7.25
CA VAL A 177 22.45 13.62 -5.86
C VAL A 177 23.66 13.80 -4.97
N LYS A 178 23.59 14.74 -4.04
CA LYS A 178 24.64 14.94 -3.03
C LYS A 178 24.37 14.07 -1.82
N ASN A 179 25.28 13.19 -1.52
CA ASN A 179 25.24 12.41 -0.30
C ASN A 179 25.60 13.28 0.91
N GLN A 180 24.66 13.46 1.83
CA GLN A 180 24.81 14.30 3.01
C GLN A 180 25.90 13.82 3.99
N ASN A 181 26.22 12.52 3.97
CA ASN A 181 27.20 11.93 4.89
C ASN A 181 28.67 12.22 4.48
N ASN A 182 28.94 12.32 3.19
CA ASN A 182 30.32 12.49 2.68
C ASN A 182 30.48 13.67 1.72
N ASN A 183 29.43 14.45 1.47
CA ASN A 183 29.39 15.58 0.54
C ASN A 183 29.77 15.26 -0.92
N GLN A 184 29.80 13.98 -1.29
CA GLN A 184 30.07 13.57 -2.66
C GLN A 184 28.82 13.58 -3.53
N LEU A 185 29.00 13.89 -4.82
CA LEU A 185 27.96 13.84 -5.82
C LEU A 185 27.97 12.47 -6.49
N TYR A 186 26.80 11.83 -6.54
CA TYR A 186 26.55 10.56 -7.22
C TYR A 186 25.66 10.78 -8.42
N GLU A 187 26.06 10.27 -9.57
CA GLU A 187 25.22 10.28 -10.76
C GLU A 187 24.15 9.21 -10.64
N ILE A 188 22.89 9.65 -10.63
CA ILE A 188 21.72 8.77 -10.48
C ILE A 188 20.98 8.58 -11.81
N ALA A 189 21.22 9.44 -12.80
CA ALA A 189 20.72 9.27 -14.14
C ALA A 189 21.56 10.06 -15.14
N ARG A 190 21.50 9.58 -16.38
CA ARG A 190 22.15 10.19 -17.53
C ARG A 190 21.22 10.11 -18.73
N HIS A 191 21.15 11.17 -19.51
CA HIS A 191 20.40 11.18 -20.75
C HIS A 191 21.08 12.04 -21.81
N ILE A 192 20.66 11.83 -23.04
CA ILE A 192 21.06 12.65 -24.17
C ILE A 192 19.79 13.20 -24.84
N THR A 193 19.81 14.47 -25.24
CA THR A 193 18.69 15.03 -26.02
C THR A 193 18.70 14.52 -27.44
N PRO A 194 17.53 14.36 -28.10
CA PRO A 194 17.50 13.92 -29.49
C PRO A 194 18.17 14.94 -30.43
N TYR A 195 18.90 14.42 -31.42
CA TYR A 195 19.47 15.24 -32.48
C TYR A 195 18.40 15.72 -33.47
N GLY A 196 18.53 16.95 -33.96
CA GLY A 196 17.69 17.47 -35.02
C GLY A 196 16.22 17.75 -34.65
N VAL A 197 15.90 17.83 -33.36
CA VAL A 197 14.50 18.00 -32.88
C VAL A 197 13.93 19.37 -33.26
N GLY A 198 14.75 20.41 -33.40
CA GLY A 198 14.32 21.73 -33.78
C GLY A 198 13.24 22.30 -32.85
N ASN A 199 12.08 22.66 -33.45
CA ASN A 199 10.93 23.16 -32.69
C ASN A 199 10.02 22.05 -32.12
N SER A 200 10.33 20.80 -32.32
CA SER A 200 9.53 19.67 -31.82
C SER A 200 9.54 19.64 -30.33
N GLN A 201 8.40 19.39 -29.72
CA GLN A 201 8.31 19.10 -28.29
C GLN A 201 8.53 17.62 -28.06
N LEU A 202 9.31 17.30 -27.04
CA LEU A 202 9.40 15.92 -26.56
C LEU A 202 8.11 15.61 -25.82
N SER A 203 7.23 14.85 -26.43
CA SER A 203 5.90 14.52 -25.89
C SER A 203 5.96 13.48 -24.77
N ARG A 204 7.11 12.86 -24.53
CA ARG A 204 7.28 11.76 -23.60
C ARG A 204 8.46 11.99 -22.66
N GLY A 205 8.24 11.78 -21.37
CA GLY A 205 9.30 11.76 -20.37
C GLY A 205 10.09 10.45 -20.39
N LEU A 206 11.27 10.50 -19.77
CA LEU A 206 12.09 9.33 -19.50
C LEU A 206 11.86 8.90 -18.06
N GLU A 207 11.53 7.63 -17.85
CA GLU A 207 11.47 7.03 -16.52
C GLU A 207 12.79 6.30 -16.26
N VAL A 208 13.38 6.56 -15.11
CA VAL A 208 14.62 5.94 -14.64
C VAL A 208 14.39 5.36 -13.27
N ASP A 209 14.72 4.09 -13.08
CA ASP A 209 14.75 3.46 -11.77
C ASP A 209 16.00 3.91 -11.02
N VAL A 210 15.81 4.56 -9.89
CA VAL A 210 16.88 5.06 -9.02
C VAL A 210 16.82 4.45 -7.62
N THR A 211 16.19 3.29 -7.50
CA THR A 211 15.96 2.57 -6.22
C THR A 211 17.28 2.27 -5.50
N ASP A 212 18.35 1.95 -6.24
CA ASP A 212 19.66 1.68 -5.65
C ASP A 212 20.24 2.87 -4.87
N PHE A 213 19.74 4.08 -5.13
CA PHE A 213 20.14 5.30 -4.43
C PHE A 213 19.19 5.68 -3.28
N LYS A 214 18.27 4.81 -2.87
CA LYS A 214 17.24 5.12 -1.86
C LYS A 214 17.83 5.60 -0.53
N SER A 215 19.02 5.14 -0.17
CA SER A 215 19.70 5.54 1.07
C SER A 215 20.18 7.00 1.10
N ILE A 216 20.33 7.62 -0.08
CA ILE A 216 20.76 9.02 -0.23
C ILE A 216 19.66 9.92 -0.84
N LEU A 217 18.54 9.34 -1.29
CA LEU A 217 17.36 10.03 -1.76
C LEU A 217 16.31 10.15 -0.63
N THR A 218 16.73 10.60 0.53
CA THR A 218 15.90 10.65 1.75
C THR A 218 16.11 11.96 2.51
N GLY A 219 15.02 12.51 3.08
CA GLY A 219 15.04 13.77 3.80
C GLY A 219 15.34 14.96 2.91
N ASN A 220 16.11 15.94 3.42
CA ASN A 220 16.53 17.12 2.65
C ASN A 220 17.69 16.75 1.70
N VAL A 221 17.45 16.78 0.41
CA VAL A 221 18.37 16.28 -0.61
C VAL A 221 18.73 17.40 -1.60
N GLU A 222 20.03 17.61 -1.83
CA GLU A 222 20.50 18.46 -2.92
C GLU A 222 20.58 17.65 -4.22
N LEU A 223 19.75 18.03 -5.21
CA LEU A 223 19.84 17.52 -6.56
C LEU A 223 20.50 18.54 -7.47
N LYS A 224 21.29 18.05 -8.44
CA LYS A 224 21.91 18.86 -9.48
C LYS A 224 21.59 18.27 -10.86
N ILE A 225 21.24 19.14 -11.77
CA ILE A 225 21.01 18.85 -13.20
C ILE A 225 21.93 19.69 -14.07
#